data_118608e74bb44ffc71ded7d50e74e73f
#
_entry.id   118608e74bb44ffc71ded7d50e74e73f
#
_cell.length_a   1.000
_cell.length_b   1.000
_cell.length_c   1.000
_cell.angle_alpha   90.00
_cell.angle_beta   90.00
_cell.angle_gamma   90.00
#
_symmetry.space_group_name_H-M   'P 1'
#
loop_
_entity.id
_entity.type
_entity.pdbx_description
1 polymer ?
#
loop_
_entity_poly.entity_id
_entity_poly.type
_entity_poly.pdbx_seq_one_letter_code
_entity_poly.pdbx_strand_id
1 'polypeptide(L)' 'MKRFNITKKQMDLFNFIKKYVDENNMAPSYEEMRVGTGVSSKGLIFVKIKQLEERGRIEKLPGKNRSIIIKRDLNEDTSI' A
#
# COMPACT_ATOMS: atom_id res chain seq x y z
N MET A 1 14.05 -11.37 -14.28
CA MET A 1 13.66 -11.06 -13.94
C MET A 1 13.02 -10.54 -13.62
N LYS A 2 12.70 -10.20 -13.72
CA LYS A 2 12.28 -9.72 -13.40
C LYS A 2 11.57 -9.39 -12.73
N ARG A 3 11.64 -9.02 -12.34
CA ARG A 3 10.94 -8.86 -11.85
C ARG A 3 10.23 -8.00 -11.19
N PHE A 4 9.49 -7.67 -10.92
CA PHE A 4 8.53 -6.88 -10.18
C PHE A 4 8.60 -7.19 -8.71
N ASN A 5 9.76 -7.32 -8.22
CA ASN A 5 9.96 -7.58 -6.81
C ASN A 5 9.67 -6.32 -6.03
N ILE A 6 8.86 -6.45 -5.00
CA ILE A 6 8.61 -5.35 -4.09
C ILE A 6 9.81 -5.23 -3.17
N THR A 7 10.32 -4.02 -3.02
CA THR A 7 11.43 -3.80 -2.10
C THR A 7 10.96 -3.97 -0.66
N LYS A 8 11.92 -4.14 0.25
CA LYS A 8 11.57 -4.30 1.65
C LYS A 8 10.78 -3.08 2.16
N LYS A 9 11.19 -1.88 1.77
CA LYS A 9 10.48 -0.69 2.23
C LYS A 9 9.08 -0.59 1.67
N GLN A 10 8.90 -1.01 0.43
CA GLN A 10 7.56 -1.06 -0.14
C GLN A 10 6.71 -2.10 0.58
N MET A 11 7.28 -3.23 0.91
CA MET A 11 6.56 -4.26 1.63
C MET A 11 6.21 -3.80 3.04
N ASP A 12 7.10 -3.07 3.69
CA ASP A 12 6.81 -2.53 5.01
C ASP A 12 5.59 -1.62 4.96
N LEU A 13 5.53 -0.76 3.96
CA LEU A 13 4.37 0.12 3.81
C LEU A 13 3.12 -0.68 3.51
N PHE A 14 3.22 -1.65 2.62
CA PHE A 14 2.07 -2.48 2.26
C PHE A 14 1.54 -3.21 3.49
N ASN A 15 2.41 -3.78 4.29
CA ASN A 15 2.01 -4.48 5.49
C ASN A 15 1.39 -3.53 6.51
N PHE A 16 1.91 -2.31 6.61
CA PHE A 16 1.31 -1.31 7.48
C PHE A 16 -0.13 -1.00 7.04
N ILE A 17 -0.33 -0.82 5.74
CA ILE A 17 -1.66 -0.52 5.23
C ILE A 17 -2.62 -1.67 5.52
N LYS A 18 -2.17 -2.91 5.28
CA LYS A 18 -3.03 -4.07 5.52
C LYS A 18 -3.44 -4.15 6.98
N LYS A 19 -2.48 -3.97 7.88
CA LYS A 19 -2.79 -4.03 9.29
C LYS A 19 -3.74 -2.91 9.71
N TYR A 20 -3.50 -1.71 9.18
CA TYR A 20 -4.34 -0.57 9.51
C TYR A 20 -5.78 -0.81 9.05
N VAL A 21 -5.95 -1.32 7.85
CA VAL A 21 -7.29 -1.61 7.33
C VAL A 21 -7.97 -2.67 8.18
N ASP A 22 -7.23 -3.71 8.55
CA ASP A 22 -7.81 -4.78 9.37
C ASP A 22 -8.26 -4.27 10.73
N GLU A 23 -7.51 -3.33 11.31
CA GLU A 23 -7.80 -2.85 12.65
C GLU A 23 -8.84 -1.74 12.66
N ASN A 24 -8.91 -0.96 11.61
CA ASN A 24 -9.72 0.26 11.62
C ASN A 24 -10.84 0.26 10.59
N ASN A 25 -10.91 -0.72 9.73
CA ASN A 25 -11.92 -0.82 8.67
C ASN A 25 -11.88 0.38 7.73
N MET A 26 -10.71 0.98 7.57
CA MET A 26 -10.52 2.07 6.62
C MET A 26 -9.03 2.18 6.35
N ALA A 27 -8.69 2.75 5.20
CA ALA A 27 -7.31 2.96 4.82
C ALA A 27 -6.68 4.08 5.63
N PRO A 28 -5.37 4.02 5.86
CA PRO A 28 -4.69 5.12 6.54
C PRO A 28 -4.56 6.32 5.63
N SER A 29 -4.44 7.50 6.24
CA SER A 29 -4.08 8.70 5.50
C SER A 29 -2.59 8.67 5.20
N TYR A 30 -2.15 9.56 4.32
CA TYR A 30 -0.72 9.64 4.01
C TYR A 30 0.08 10.01 5.24
N GLU A 31 -0.44 10.91 6.07
CA GLU A 31 0.27 11.26 7.29
C GLU A 31 0.37 10.07 8.25
N GLU A 32 -0.69 9.32 8.36
CA GLU A 32 -0.66 8.12 9.20
C GLU A 32 0.34 7.11 8.68
N MET A 33 0.42 6.97 7.36
CA MET A 33 1.40 6.07 6.77
C MET A 33 2.81 6.57 7.03
N ARG A 34 3.02 7.89 6.92
CA ARG A 34 4.34 8.46 7.15
C ARG A 34 4.80 8.21 8.58
N VAL A 35 3.94 8.50 9.52
CA VAL A 35 4.28 8.34 10.93
C VAL A 35 4.48 6.87 11.27
N GLY A 36 3.57 6.03 10.81
CA GLY A 36 3.60 4.62 11.17
C GLY A 36 4.78 3.86 10.58
N THR A 37 5.27 4.28 9.42
CA THR A 37 6.41 3.60 8.81
C THR A 37 7.73 4.29 9.06
N GLY A 38 7.70 5.50 9.65
CA GLY A 38 8.94 6.23 9.91
C GLY A 38 9.54 6.91 8.70
N VAL A 39 8.79 7.00 7.60
CA VAL A 39 9.28 7.67 6.40
C VAL A 39 9.31 9.17 6.64
N SER A 40 10.29 9.84 6.07
CA SER A 40 10.57 11.23 6.43
C SER A 40 9.62 12.25 5.82
N SER A 41 8.90 11.91 4.75
CA SER A 41 8.01 12.90 4.15
C SER A 41 6.82 12.21 3.49
N LYS A 42 5.74 12.98 3.36
CA LYS A 42 4.56 12.46 2.66
C LYS A 42 4.83 12.26 1.17
N GLY A 43 5.74 13.04 0.61
CA GLY A 43 6.11 12.85 -0.78
C GLY A 43 6.70 11.47 -1.04
N LEU A 44 7.52 10.99 -0.12
CA LEU A 44 8.07 9.65 -0.26
C LEU A 44 6.98 8.59 -0.12
N ILE A 45 6.01 8.82 0.76
CA ILE A 45 4.88 7.91 0.85
C ILE A 45 4.13 7.87 -0.48
N PHE A 46 3.89 9.04 -1.07
CA PHE A 46 3.18 9.10 -2.34
C PHE A 46 3.89 8.28 -3.42
N VAL A 47 5.21 8.40 -3.49
CA VAL A 47 5.98 7.62 -4.46
C VAL A 47 5.84 6.12 -4.21
N LYS A 48 5.92 5.71 -2.96
CA LYS A 48 5.80 4.30 -2.64
C LYS A 48 4.40 3.76 -2.93
N ILE A 49 3.39 4.57 -2.67
CA ILE A 49 2.01 4.19 -2.99
C ILE A 49 1.86 3.99 -4.49
N LYS A 50 2.42 4.91 -5.26
CA LYS A 50 2.34 4.79 -6.70
C LYS A 50 3.03 3.51 -7.18
N GLN A 51 4.15 3.18 -6.60
CA GLN A 51 4.86 1.96 -6.97
C GLN A 51 4.04 0.72 -6.63
N LEU A 52 3.41 0.70 -5.47
CA LEU A 52 2.55 -0.43 -5.11
C LEU A 52 1.35 -0.54 -6.04
N GLU A 53 0.80 0.60 -6.42
CA GLU A 53 -0.31 0.60 -7.36
C GLU A 53 0.10 0.05 -8.71
N GLU A 54 1.28 0.44 -9.18
CA GLU A 54 1.79 -0.06 -10.45
C GLU A 54 2.02 -1.56 -10.43
N ARG A 55 2.33 -2.10 -9.27
CA ARG A 55 2.53 -3.54 -9.14
C ARG A 55 1.24 -4.30 -8.86
N GLY A 56 0.12 -3.58 -8.83
CA GLY A 56 -1.17 -4.24 -8.65
C GLY A 56 -1.48 -4.65 -7.23
N ARG A 57 -0.73 -4.15 -6.26
CA ARG A 57 -0.96 -4.51 -4.87
C ARG A 57 -2.06 -3.68 -4.22
N ILE A 58 -2.25 -2.47 -4.69
CA ILE A 58 -3.27 -1.58 -4.15
C ILE A 58 -3.90 -0.82 -5.30
N GLU A 59 -5.04 -0.22 -5.01
CA GLU A 59 -5.71 0.68 -5.93
C GLU A 59 -6.03 1.95 -5.18
N LYS A 60 -5.80 3.09 -5.82
CA LYS A 60 -6.05 4.37 -5.20
C LYS A 60 -7.21 5.04 -5.90
N LEU A 61 -8.22 5.42 -5.13
CA LEU A 61 -9.38 6.11 -5.67
C LEU A 61 -9.07 7.59 -5.78
N PRO A 62 -9.31 8.21 -6.94
CA PRO A 62 -8.95 9.61 -7.11
C PRO A 62 -9.80 10.53 -6.24
N GLY A 63 -9.20 11.63 -5.81
CA GLY A 63 -9.92 12.70 -5.14
C GLY A 63 -10.33 12.44 -3.72
N LYS A 64 -9.85 11.36 -3.10
CA LYS A 64 -10.26 11.04 -1.75
C LYS A 64 -9.08 10.83 -0.84
N ASN A 65 -9.25 11.22 0.42
CA ASN A 65 -8.37 10.77 1.49
C ASN A 65 -8.71 9.33 1.79
N ARG A 66 -7.78 8.62 2.41
CA ARG A 66 -8.05 7.26 2.88
C ARG A 66 -8.71 6.41 1.80
N SER A 67 -8.19 6.53 0.61
CA SER A 67 -8.82 5.96 -0.57
C SER A 67 -8.10 4.73 -1.10
N ILE A 68 -7.21 4.16 -0.33
CA ILE A 68 -6.42 3.04 -0.79
C ILE A 68 -7.19 1.76 -0.55
N ILE A 69 -7.27 0.94 -1.57
CA ILE A 69 -7.91 -0.36 -1.51
C ILE A 69 -6.83 -1.41 -1.72
N ILE A 70 -6.77 -2.38 -0.83
CA ILE A 70 -5.83 -3.46 -0.98
C ILE A 70 -6.38 -4.45 -1.99
N LYS A 71 -5.58 -4.73 -3.00
CA LYS A 71 -5.97 -5.69 -4.01
C LYS A 71 -5.35 -7.03 -3.67
N ARG A 72 -6.19 -8.03 -3.61
CA ARG A 72 -5.69 -9.37 -3.40
C ARG A 72 -5.12 -9.90 -4.69
N ASP A 73 -4.07 -10.67 -4.57
CA ASP A 73 -3.49 -11.32 -5.70
C ASP A 73 -4.47 -12.39 -6.18
N LEU A 74 -4.95 -12.21 -7.39
CA LEU A 74 -5.89 -13.16 -7.95
C LEU A 74 -5.27 -14.53 -8.10
N ASN A 75 -3.98 -14.59 -8.30
CA ASN A 75 -3.30 -15.89 -8.38
C ASN A 75 -3.42 -16.64 -7.08
N GLU A 76 -3.36 -15.95 -5.97
CA GLU A 76 -3.55 -16.60 -4.69
C GLU A 76 -4.94 -17.17 -4.56
N ASP A 77 -5.91 -16.40 -5.00
CA ASP A 77 -7.28 -16.82 -4.92
C ASP A 77 -7.55 -18.03 -5.79
N THR A 78 -6.94 -18.05 -6.94
CA THR A 78 -7.21 -19.11 -7.90
C THR A 78 -6.36 -20.33 -7.68
N SER A 79 -5.40 -20.24 -6.81
CA SER A 79 -4.55 -21.39 -6.55
C SER A 79 -5.28 -22.50 -5.81
N ILE A 80 -6.44 -22.26 -5.46
CA ILE A 80 -7.26 -23.19 -4.78
C ILE A 80 -7.59 -24.39 -5.63
#